data_1d6e70f4b1c6be07d9dc1407683b012c
#
_entry.id   1d6e70f4b1c6be07d9dc1407683b012c
#
_cell.length_a   1.000
_cell.length_b   1.000
_cell.length_c   1.000
_cell.angle_alpha   90.00
_cell.angle_beta   90.00
_cell.angle_gamma   90.00
#
_symmetry.space_group_name_H-M   'P 1'
#
loop_
_entity.id
_entity.type
_entity.pdbx_description
1 polymer ?
#
loop_
_entity_poly.entity_id
_entity_poly.type
_entity_poly.pdbx_seq_one_letter_code
_entity_poly.pdbx_strand_id
1 'polypeptide(L)'
;NRFPDVDALAAASEDEVLKCWQGLGYYSRARNLHAAARQIVEWGGFPERYENIRQLKGVGDYTAAAIASFAFGLPHAVVDGNVYRVLSRYYGIEEPIDTGHGKKYFAAMAQELLPEGKEAADYNQAVMDFGAMQCVPKSPKCEDCPLVDGCAAFRDRRIQELPVKSRALTVTERYLHYMYIEVGGEVAVFRRESNDIWKGLYEPFLI
;
A
#
# COMPACT_ATOMS: atom_id res chain seq x y z
N ASN A 1 10.39 21.07 -7.06
CA ASN A 1 10.58 20.26 -5.88
C ASN A 1 10.44 21.11 -4.60
N ARG A 2 9.28 20.99 -3.91
CA ARG A 2 9.02 21.75 -2.69
C ARG A 2 9.85 21.25 -1.51
N PHE A 3 10.02 19.94 -1.41
CA PHE A 3 10.80 19.26 -0.37
C PHE A 3 11.86 18.40 -1.06
N PRO A 4 13.09 18.90 -1.23
CA PRO A 4 14.15 18.20 -1.96
C PRO A 4 14.76 17.03 -1.18
N ASP A 5 14.68 17.06 0.13
CA ASP A 5 15.25 16.07 1.04
C ASP A 5 14.35 15.81 2.27
N VAL A 6 14.80 14.92 3.12
CA VAL A 6 14.06 14.53 4.33
C VAL A 6 14.00 15.64 5.36
N ASP A 7 15.04 16.48 5.47
CA ASP A 7 15.11 17.58 6.41
C ASP A 7 14.10 18.67 6.05
N ALA A 8 14.03 19.05 4.78
CA ALA A 8 13.06 20.00 4.26
C ALA A 8 11.61 19.51 4.47
N LEU A 9 11.36 18.19 4.26
CA LEU A 9 10.05 17.61 4.52
C LEU A 9 9.74 17.60 6.01
N ALA A 10 10.68 17.21 6.87
CA ALA A 10 10.47 17.15 8.32
C ALA A 10 10.20 18.53 8.94
N ALA A 11 10.87 19.57 8.45
CA ALA A 11 10.73 20.96 8.92
C ALA A 11 9.45 21.66 8.43
N ALA A 12 8.79 21.13 7.39
CA ALA A 12 7.57 21.70 6.84
C ALA A 12 6.41 21.67 7.84
N SER A 13 5.42 22.55 7.63
CA SER A 13 4.14 22.43 8.32
C SER A 13 3.28 21.32 7.71
N GLU A 14 2.37 20.72 8.50
CA GLU A 14 1.43 19.73 7.99
C GLU A 14 0.59 20.27 6.84
N ASP A 15 0.16 21.53 6.92
CA ASP A 15 -0.67 22.16 5.88
C ASP A 15 0.09 22.31 4.56
N GLU A 16 1.39 22.63 4.57
CA GLU A 16 2.21 22.67 3.35
C GLU A 16 2.33 21.28 2.70
N VAL A 17 2.53 20.23 3.53
CA VAL A 17 2.61 18.85 3.04
C VAL A 17 1.28 18.39 2.46
N LEU A 18 0.17 18.66 3.15
CA LEU A 18 -1.18 18.30 2.68
C LEU A 18 -1.54 19.05 1.40
N LYS A 19 -1.13 20.33 1.26
CA LYS A 19 -1.34 21.10 0.04
C LYS A 19 -0.59 20.50 -1.16
N CYS A 20 0.65 20.07 -0.97
CA CYS A 20 1.41 19.38 -2.02
C CYS A 20 0.81 18.01 -2.39
N TRP A 21 0.06 17.39 -1.47
CA TRP A 21 -0.61 16.11 -1.67
C TRP A 21 -2.01 16.24 -2.28
N GLN A 22 -2.48 17.46 -2.51
CA GLN A 22 -3.83 17.73 -2.99
C GLN A 22 -4.15 16.95 -4.29
N GLY A 23 -5.32 16.32 -4.31
CA GLY A 23 -5.79 15.51 -5.46
C GLY A 23 -5.34 14.04 -5.45
N LEU A 24 -4.36 13.64 -4.64
CA LEU A 24 -3.88 12.25 -4.59
C LEU A 24 -4.73 11.32 -3.69
N GLY A 25 -5.61 11.89 -2.87
CA GLY A 25 -6.42 11.13 -1.93
C GLY A 25 -5.63 10.44 -0.81
N TYR A 26 -6.32 9.75 0.09
CA TYR A 26 -5.71 9.03 1.22
C TYR A 26 -4.68 9.89 1.97
N TYR A 27 -5.08 11.06 2.43
CA TYR A 27 -4.22 12.07 3.08
C TYR A 27 -3.49 11.57 4.33
N SER A 28 -3.95 10.49 4.95
CA SER A 28 -3.20 9.81 6.00
C SER A 28 -1.80 9.35 5.56
N ARG A 29 -1.61 9.06 4.26
CA ARG A 29 -0.28 8.73 3.71
C ARG A 29 0.65 9.93 3.79
N ALA A 30 0.17 11.12 3.44
CA ALA A 30 0.95 12.36 3.54
C ALA A 30 1.37 12.65 4.98
N ARG A 31 0.42 12.55 5.92
CA ARG A 31 0.71 12.73 7.36
C ARG A 31 1.70 11.69 7.89
N ASN A 32 1.52 10.44 7.51
CA ASN A 32 2.45 9.38 7.90
C ASN A 32 3.84 9.58 7.30
N LEU A 33 3.93 9.97 6.02
CA LEU A 33 5.20 10.30 5.37
C LEU A 33 5.91 11.46 6.08
N HIS A 34 5.17 12.52 6.43
CA HIS A 34 5.68 13.66 7.18
C HIS A 34 6.17 13.26 8.58
N ALA A 35 5.40 12.45 9.30
CA ALA A 35 5.81 11.93 10.60
C ALA A 35 7.02 11.00 10.51
N ALA A 36 7.10 10.14 9.49
CA ALA A 36 8.28 9.31 9.23
C ALA A 36 9.51 10.15 8.91
N ALA A 37 9.38 11.24 8.14
CA ALA A 37 10.50 12.14 7.87
C ALA A 37 11.06 12.74 9.16
N ARG A 38 10.21 13.16 10.10
CA ARG A 38 10.64 13.64 11.42
C ARG A 38 11.36 12.57 12.23
N GLN A 39 10.85 11.33 12.23
CA GLN A 39 11.54 10.20 12.90
C GLN A 39 12.93 9.95 12.30
N ILE A 40 13.06 10.00 10.96
CA ILE A 40 14.34 9.79 10.26
C ILE A 40 15.35 10.86 10.67
N VAL A 41 14.94 12.12 10.73
CA VAL A 41 15.81 13.23 11.18
C VAL A 41 16.19 13.05 12.66
N GLU A 42 15.23 12.70 13.53
CA GLU A 42 15.47 12.44 14.95
C GLU A 42 16.45 11.27 15.16
N TRP A 43 16.39 10.25 14.33
CA TRP A 43 17.29 9.10 14.38
C TRP A 43 18.67 9.36 13.75
N GLY A 44 18.86 10.52 13.12
CA GLY A 44 20.13 10.90 12.50
C GLY A 44 20.36 10.27 11.12
N GLY A 45 19.33 9.69 10.50
CA GLY A 45 19.40 9.11 9.16
C GLY A 45 18.34 8.04 8.92
N PHE A 46 18.22 7.64 7.65
CA PHE A 46 17.27 6.60 7.26
C PHE A 46 17.71 5.22 7.80
N PRO A 47 16.82 4.46 8.46
CA PRO A 47 17.18 3.14 9.00
C PRO A 47 17.36 2.12 7.86
N GLU A 48 18.42 1.32 7.93
CA GLU A 48 18.74 0.32 6.90
C GLU A 48 18.28 -1.10 7.25
N ARG A 49 17.94 -1.38 8.53
CA ARG A 49 17.47 -2.69 8.97
C ARG A 49 15.96 -2.78 8.92
N TYR A 50 15.44 -3.92 8.46
CA TYR A 50 14.01 -4.18 8.34
C TYR A 50 13.21 -3.82 9.61
N GLU A 51 13.70 -4.25 10.77
CA GLU A 51 13.03 -4.03 12.06
C GLU A 51 12.89 -2.54 12.39
N ASN A 52 13.88 -1.73 12.02
CA ASN A 52 13.87 -0.29 12.24
C ASN A 52 13.02 0.42 11.19
N ILE A 53 13.11 0.02 9.92
CA ILE A 53 12.25 0.54 8.83
C ILE A 53 10.78 0.37 9.20
N ARG A 54 10.43 -0.79 9.75
CA ARG A 54 9.06 -1.11 10.18
C ARG A 54 8.53 -0.23 11.33
N GLN A 55 9.41 0.41 12.10
CA GLN A 55 9.04 1.34 13.18
C GLN A 55 8.68 2.75 12.67
N LEU A 56 8.99 3.07 11.42
CA LEU A 56 8.62 4.34 10.83
C LEU A 56 7.09 4.49 10.74
N LYS A 57 6.61 5.70 10.98
CA LYS A 57 5.18 5.98 11.00
C LYS A 57 4.51 5.67 9.65
N GLY A 58 3.48 4.85 9.69
CA GLY A 58 2.73 4.44 8.49
C GLY A 58 3.40 3.36 7.65
N VAL A 59 4.53 2.82 8.10
CA VAL A 59 5.22 1.69 7.47
C VAL A 59 4.74 0.39 8.09
N GLY A 60 4.00 -0.40 7.31
CA GLY A 60 3.60 -1.76 7.66
C GLY A 60 4.57 -2.80 7.08
N ASP A 61 4.27 -4.09 7.33
CA ASP A 61 5.12 -5.22 6.90
C ASP A 61 5.44 -5.18 5.39
N TYR A 62 4.42 -4.94 4.55
CA TYR A 62 4.60 -4.79 3.11
C TYR A 62 5.56 -3.65 2.75
N THR A 63 5.33 -2.45 3.28
CA THR A 63 6.16 -1.28 2.95
C THR A 63 7.58 -1.45 3.48
N ALA A 64 7.74 -2.03 4.67
CA ALA A 64 9.06 -2.31 5.24
C ALA A 64 9.84 -3.32 4.38
N ALA A 65 9.19 -4.40 3.94
CA ALA A 65 9.80 -5.38 3.06
C ALA A 65 10.19 -4.78 1.70
N ALA A 66 9.31 -3.95 1.12
CA ALA A 66 9.59 -3.26 -0.15
C ALA A 66 10.79 -2.32 -0.03
N ILE A 67 10.86 -1.49 1.02
CA ILE A 67 12.00 -0.61 1.26
C ILE A 67 13.27 -1.43 1.48
N ALA A 68 13.22 -2.44 2.37
CA ALA A 68 14.36 -3.30 2.67
C ALA A 68 14.90 -4.01 1.43
N SER A 69 14.01 -4.54 0.59
CA SER A 69 14.38 -5.25 -0.62
C SER A 69 14.88 -4.31 -1.72
N PHE A 70 14.11 -3.29 -2.09
CA PHE A 70 14.40 -2.46 -3.26
C PHE A 70 15.48 -1.40 -3.01
N ALA A 71 15.52 -0.80 -1.82
CA ALA A 71 16.50 0.23 -1.51
C ALA A 71 17.81 -0.32 -0.95
N PHE A 72 17.73 -1.41 -0.18
CA PHE A 72 18.88 -1.96 0.54
C PHE A 72 19.31 -3.36 0.08
N GLY A 73 18.61 -3.98 -0.87
CA GLY A 73 18.93 -5.32 -1.38
C GLY A 73 18.80 -6.43 -0.33
N LEU A 74 18.02 -6.20 0.72
CA LEU A 74 17.83 -7.19 1.78
C LEU A 74 16.82 -8.26 1.36
N PRO A 75 17.01 -9.53 1.73
CA PRO A 75 16.20 -10.66 1.28
C PRO A 75 14.87 -10.75 2.04
N HIS A 76 14.02 -9.77 1.87
CA HIS A 76 12.66 -9.74 2.41
C HIS A 76 11.62 -9.87 1.30
N ALA A 77 10.71 -10.84 1.43
CA ALA A 77 9.64 -11.05 0.48
C ALA A 77 8.60 -9.94 0.55
N VAL A 78 8.26 -9.39 -0.62
CA VAL A 78 7.26 -8.32 -0.76
C VAL A 78 5.93 -8.93 -1.18
N VAL A 79 4.92 -8.88 -0.32
CA VAL A 79 3.61 -9.52 -0.56
C VAL A 79 2.52 -8.45 -0.64
N ASP A 80 2.15 -8.09 -1.86
CA ASP A 80 1.03 -7.19 -2.15
C ASP A 80 -0.19 -7.96 -2.70
N GLY A 81 -1.22 -7.23 -3.12
CA GLY A 81 -2.41 -7.82 -3.73
C GLY A 81 -2.13 -8.62 -5.02
N ASN A 82 -1.09 -8.26 -5.77
CA ASN A 82 -0.66 -8.97 -6.97
C ASN A 82 0.00 -10.30 -6.60
N VAL A 83 0.93 -10.26 -5.65
CA VAL A 83 1.63 -11.45 -5.15
C VAL A 83 0.66 -12.45 -4.52
N TYR A 84 -0.28 -12.00 -3.66
CA TYR A 84 -1.34 -12.87 -3.15
C TYR A 84 -2.08 -13.59 -4.26
N ARG A 85 -2.45 -12.89 -5.31
CA ARG A 85 -3.20 -13.45 -6.44
C ARG A 85 -2.38 -14.45 -7.25
N VAL A 86 -1.12 -14.11 -7.55
CA VAL A 86 -0.21 -15.01 -8.29
C VAL A 86 0.00 -16.29 -7.52
N LEU A 87 0.39 -16.21 -6.24
CA LEU A 87 0.64 -17.38 -5.40
C LEU A 87 -0.61 -18.22 -5.20
N SER A 88 -1.75 -17.58 -4.89
CA SER A 88 -3.02 -18.30 -4.72
C SER A 88 -3.39 -19.09 -5.97
N ARG A 89 -3.29 -18.47 -7.16
CA ARG A 89 -3.65 -19.12 -8.42
C ARG A 89 -2.66 -20.20 -8.85
N TYR A 90 -1.37 -19.88 -8.78
CA TYR A 90 -0.34 -20.82 -9.24
C TYR A 90 -0.34 -22.11 -8.40
N TYR A 91 -0.38 -21.96 -7.08
CA TYR A 91 -0.34 -23.10 -6.15
C TYR A 91 -1.73 -23.64 -5.74
N GLY A 92 -2.83 -23.01 -6.16
CA GLY A 92 -4.20 -23.42 -5.81
C GLY A 92 -4.54 -23.18 -4.33
N ILE A 93 -3.99 -22.13 -3.72
CA ILE A 93 -4.13 -21.88 -2.27
C ILE A 93 -5.49 -21.26 -1.97
N GLU A 94 -6.25 -21.89 -1.08
CA GLU A 94 -7.58 -21.47 -0.64
C GLU A 94 -7.58 -20.67 0.67
N GLU A 95 -6.41 -20.50 1.30
CA GLU A 95 -6.31 -19.70 2.51
C GLU A 95 -6.72 -18.24 2.23
N PRO A 96 -7.68 -17.69 3.01
CA PRO A 96 -8.16 -16.33 2.77
C PRO A 96 -7.08 -15.28 3.02
N ILE A 97 -6.80 -14.46 2.01
CA ILE A 97 -5.71 -13.46 2.02
C ILE A 97 -5.93 -12.27 2.98
N ASP A 98 -7.16 -12.07 3.45
CA ASP A 98 -7.57 -10.95 4.31
C ASP A 98 -7.63 -11.30 5.81
N THR A 99 -7.30 -12.53 6.17
CA THR A 99 -7.17 -12.98 7.57
C THR A 99 -5.76 -12.77 8.11
N GLY A 100 -5.62 -12.73 9.44
CA GLY A 100 -4.31 -12.68 10.08
C GLY A 100 -3.48 -13.96 9.84
N HIS A 101 -4.15 -15.11 9.78
CA HIS A 101 -3.52 -16.41 9.44
C HIS A 101 -3.05 -16.41 7.99
N GLY A 102 -3.93 -16.06 7.04
CA GLY A 102 -3.60 -16.02 5.62
C GLY A 102 -2.43 -15.10 5.32
N LYS A 103 -2.39 -13.90 5.91
CA LYS A 103 -1.25 -12.98 5.74
C LYS A 103 0.07 -13.60 6.17
N LYS A 104 0.09 -14.31 7.32
CA LYS A 104 1.30 -15.00 7.81
C LYS A 104 1.68 -16.15 6.91
N TYR A 105 0.69 -16.95 6.47
CA TYR A 105 0.90 -18.08 5.56
C TYR A 105 1.57 -17.64 4.25
N PHE A 106 0.99 -16.63 3.57
CA PHE A 106 1.54 -16.13 2.31
C PHE A 106 2.89 -15.44 2.48
N ALA A 107 3.11 -14.73 3.60
CA ALA A 107 4.40 -14.12 3.88
C ALA A 107 5.50 -15.17 4.06
N ALA A 108 5.23 -16.26 4.80
CA ALA A 108 6.16 -17.37 4.96
C ALA A 108 6.47 -18.04 3.63
N MET A 109 5.42 -18.38 2.86
CA MET A 109 5.58 -18.98 1.54
C MET A 109 6.38 -18.11 0.57
N ALA A 110 6.05 -16.81 0.49
CA ALA A 110 6.78 -15.90 -0.37
C ALA A 110 8.25 -15.78 0.04
N GLN A 111 8.54 -15.85 1.35
CA GLN A 111 9.92 -15.82 1.86
C GLN A 111 10.69 -17.10 1.49
N GLU A 112 10.05 -18.25 1.50
CA GLU A 112 10.65 -19.54 1.08
C GLU A 112 10.97 -19.58 -0.42
N LEU A 113 10.15 -18.89 -1.23
CA LEU A 113 10.32 -18.81 -2.68
C LEU A 113 11.34 -17.75 -3.10
N LEU A 114 11.74 -16.87 -2.19
CA LEU A 114 12.66 -15.78 -2.49
C LEU A 114 14.08 -16.31 -2.75
N PRO A 115 14.72 -15.97 -3.87
CA PRO A 115 16.11 -16.35 -4.10
C PRO A 115 17.04 -15.66 -3.10
N GLU A 116 18.18 -16.27 -2.87
CA GLU A 116 19.21 -15.69 -2.01
C GLU A 116 19.96 -14.53 -2.70
N GLY A 117 20.45 -13.60 -1.89
CA GLY A 117 21.35 -12.54 -2.35
C GLY A 117 20.64 -11.42 -3.14
N LYS A 118 21.36 -10.88 -4.13
CA LYS A 118 20.93 -9.67 -4.88
C LYS A 118 19.72 -9.88 -5.80
N GLU A 119 19.40 -11.12 -6.13
CA GLU A 119 18.27 -11.47 -7.01
C GLU A 119 16.92 -11.29 -6.31
N ALA A 120 16.90 -11.17 -4.99
CA ALA A 120 15.67 -11.03 -4.20
C ALA A 120 14.83 -9.81 -4.62
N ALA A 121 15.47 -8.67 -4.88
CA ALA A 121 14.77 -7.45 -5.30
C ALA A 121 14.13 -7.62 -6.70
N ASP A 122 14.89 -8.16 -7.64
CA ASP A 122 14.41 -8.40 -9.01
C ASP A 122 13.28 -9.43 -9.02
N TYR A 123 13.38 -10.49 -8.21
CA TYR A 123 12.33 -11.48 -8.05
C TYR A 123 11.05 -10.88 -7.48
N ASN A 124 11.15 -10.09 -6.40
CA ASN A 124 9.99 -9.40 -5.84
C ASN A 124 9.31 -8.51 -6.89
N GLN A 125 10.09 -7.71 -7.63
CA GLN A 125 9.57 -6.86 -8.69
C GLN A 125 8.92 -7.68 -9.79
N ALA A 126 9.56 -8.74 -10.25
CA ALA A 126 9.05 -9.60 -11.32
C ALA A 126 7.69 -10.25 -10.95
N VAL A 127 7.53 -10.74 -9.72
CA VAL A 127 6.26 -11.34 -9.28
C VAL A 127 5.15 -10.28 -9.18
N MET A 128 5.47 -9.09 -8.69
CA MET A 128 4.50 -7.97 -8.62
C MET A 128 4.07 -7.54 -10.03
N ASP A 129 5.01 -7.35 -10.96
CA ASP A 129 4.73 -6.96 -12.34
C ASP A 129 3.98 -8.04 -13.09
N PHE A 130 4.34 -9.30 -12.90
CA PHE A 130 3.60 -10.43 -13.45
C PHE A 130 2.15 -10.44 -12.99
N GLY A 131 1.90 -10.17 -11.71
CA GLY A 131 0.56 -10.05 -11.18
C GLY A 131 -0.20 -8.84 -11.74
N ALA A 132 0.48 -7.72 -11.99
CA ALA A 132 -0.14 -6.52 -12.51
C ALA A 132 -0.45 -6.60 -14.02
N MET A 133 0.39 -7.28 -14.82
CA MET A 133 0.31 -7.28 -16.27
C MET A 133 -0.27 -8.57 -16.87
N GLN A 134 0.14 -9.73 -16.34
CA GLN A 134 -0.24 -11.05 -16.88
C GLN A 134 -1.36 -11.71 -16.05
N CYS A 135 -1.14 -11.92 -14.76
CA CYS A 135 -2.10 -12.57 -13.87
C CYS A 135 -3.09 -11.55 -13.27
N VAL A 136 -3.75 -10.76 -14.13
CA VAL A 136 -4.66 -9.68 -13.72
C VAL A 136 -5.91 -10.20 -12.98
N PRO A 137 -6.61 -9.35 -12.20
CA PRO A 137 -7.75 -9.77 -11.39
C PRO A 137 -8.90 -10.37 -12.20
N LYS A 138 -9.26 -9.72 -13.31
CA LYS A 138 -10.39 -10.12 -14.18
C LYS A 138 -9.87 -10.55 -15.54
N SER A 139 -10.32 -11.70 -16.01
CA SER A 139 -10.03 -12.22 -17.37
C SER A 139 -8.55 -12.19 -17.77
N PRO A 140 -7.63 -12.78 -16.96
CA PRO A 140 -6.24 -12.88 -17.36
C PRO A 140 -6.10 -13.75 -18.62
N LYS A 141 -5.13 -13.43 -19.47
CA LYS A 141 -4.82 -14.20 -20.68
C LYS A 141 -4.00 -15.45 -20.32
N CYS A 142 -4.68 -16.47 -19.75
CA CYS A 142 -4.02 -17.65 -19.23
C CYS A 142 -3.36 -18.51 -20.32
N GLU A 143 -3.92 -18.55 -21.52
CA GLU A 143 -3.39 -19.32 -22.65
C GLU A 143 -2.02 -18.79 -23.12
N ASP A 144 -1.77 -17.48 -22.97
CA ASP A 144 -0.51 -16.84 -23.28
C ASP A 144 0.45 -16.76 -22.07
N CYS A 145 0.07 -17.39 -20.94
CA CYS A 145 0.82 -17.27 -19.70
C CYS A 145 2.02 -18.21 -19.68
N PRO A 146 3.26 -17.74 -19.45
CA PRO A 146 4.44 -18.61 -19.39
C PRO A 146 4.41 -19.63 -18.24
N LEU A 147 3.53 -19.45 -17.25
CA LEU A 147 3.37 -20.34 -16.09
C LEU A 147 2.14 -21.25 -16.19
N VAL A 148 1.46 -21.30 -17.34
CA VAL A 148 0.16 -21.97 -17.49
C VAL A 148 0.23 -23.46 -17.17
N ASP A 149 1.28 -24.15 -17.60
CA ASP A 149 1.43 -25.60 -17.42
C ASP A 149 1.52 -26.04 -15.95
N GLY A 150 2.07 -25.17 -15.09
CA GLY A 150 2.17 -25.41 -13.64
C GLY A 150 1.04 -24.81 -12.81
N CYS A 151 0.12 -24.06 -13.44
CA CYS A 151 -0.89 -23.29 -12.73
C CYS A 151 -2.08 -24.16 -12.26
N ALA A 152 -2.19 -24.38 -10.95
CA ALA A 152 -3.29 -25.14 -10.38
C ALA A 152 -4.66 -24.51 -10.66
N ALA A 153 -4.81 -23.19 -10.52
CA ALA A 153 -6.08 -22.52 -10.76
C ALA A 153 -6.55 -22.60 -12.22
N PHE A 154 -5.62 -22.64 -13.18
CA PHE A 154 -5.97 -22.83 -14.60
C PHE A 154 -6.41 -24.28 -14.86
N ARG A 155 -5.62 -25.24 -14.41
CA ARG A 155 -5.93 -26.68 -14.51
C ARG A 155 -7.30 -27.01 -13.91
N ASP A 156 -7.60 -26.45 -12.74
CA ASP A 156 -8.80 -26.76 -11.97
C ASP A 156 -9.98 -25.81 -12.29
N ARG A 157 -9.81 -24.90 -13.27
CA ARG A 157 -10.81 -23.90 -13.73
C ARG A 157 -11.29 -22.94 -12.63
N ARG A 158 -10.40 -22.59 -11.69
CA ARG A 158 -10.69 -21.79 -10.49
C ARG A 158 -10.08 -20.38 -10.50
N ILE A 159 -9.73 -19.86 -11.67
CA ILE A 159 -9.10 -18.53 -11.84
C ILE A 159 -9.90 -17.42 -11.18
N GLN A 160 -11.24 -17.48 -11.27
CA GLN A 160 -12.11 -16.41 -10.73
C GLN A 160 -12.39 -16.57 -9.22
N GLU A 161 -12.18 -17.75 -8.67
CA GLU A 161 -12.37 -18.03 -7.25
C GLU A 161 -11.16 -17.62 -6.40
N LEU A 162 -9.97 -17.57 -7.01
CA LEU A 162 -8.70 -17.29 -6.33
C LEU A 162 -8.16 -15.90 -6.66
N PRO A 163 -7.65 -15.19 -5.66
CA PRO A 163 -7.50 -15.55 -4.25
C PRO A 163 -8.82 -15.48 -3.45
N VAL A 164 -8.96 -16.34 -2.44
CA VAL A 164 -10.10 -16.34 -1.53
C VAL A 164 -10.04 -15.13 -0.60
N LYS A 165 -11.21 -14.53 -0.30
CA LYS A 165 -11.40 -13.49 0.71
C LYS A 165 -12.49 -13.92 1.69
N SER A 166 -12.25 -13.73 2.98
CA SER A 166 -13.21 -14.08 4.04
C SER A 166 -14.33 -13.06 4.18
N ARG A 167 -14.10 -11.81 3.72
CA ARG A 167 -15.05 -10.70 3.88
C ARG A 167 -15.49 -10.16 2.53
N ALA A 168 -16.80 -10.00 2.36
CA ALA A 168 -17.34 -9.18 1.30
C ALA A 168 -17.09 -7.69 1.58
N LEU A 169 -16.79 -6.93 0.54
CA LEU A 169 -16.62 -5.48 0.65
C LEU A 169 -17.98 -4.86 0.92
N THR A 170 -18.17 -4.25 2.08
CA THR A 170 -19.36 -3.46 2.39
C THR A 170 -19.09 -2.01 1.99
N VAL A 171 -19.86 -1.51 1.04
CA VAL A 171 -19.83 -0.09 0.65
C VAL A 171 -20.84 0.66 1.50
N THR A 172 -20.39 1.70 2.18
CA THR A 172 -21.27 2.61 2.93
C THR A 172 -21.38 3.93 2.15
N GLU A 173 -22.57 4.28 1.75
CA GLU A 173 -22.86 5.59 1.16
C GLU A 173 -22.91 6.65 2.27
N ARG A 174 -22.30 7.80 2.02
CA ARG A 174 -22.32 8.94 2.92
C ARG A 174 -22.71 10.19 2.15
N TYR A 175 -23.68 10.91 2.68
CA TYR A 175 -24.14 12.17 2.13
C TYR A 175 -23.64 13.29 3.06
N LEU A 176 -22.90 14.24 2.49
CA LEU A 176 -22.35 15.39 3.21
C LEU A 176 -23.07 16.64 2.70
N HIS A 177 -23.80 17.31 3.59
CA HIS A 177 -24.52 18.54 3.28
C HIS A 177 -23.72 19.73 3.78
N TYR A 178 -23.36 20.62 2.88
CA TYR A 178 -22.54 21.78 3.20
C TYR A 178 -23.32 23.07 3.03
N MET A 179 -23.13 24.00 3.98
CA MET A 179 -23.57 25.39 3.84
C MET A 179 -22.40 26.23 3.32
N TYR A 180 -22.62 26.87 2.18
CA TYR A 180 -21.66 27.84 1.62
C TYR A 180 -21.98 29.23 2.20
N ILE A 181 -21.05 29.78 2.97
CA ILE A 181 -21.19 31.08 3.65
C ILE A 181 -20.15 32.01 3.08
N GLU A 182 -20.59 33.07 2.41
CA GLU A 182 -19.73 34.12 1.85
C GLU A 182 -20.06 35.47 2.50
N VAL A 183 -19.04 36.17 2.99
CA VAL A 183 -19.18 37.50 3.59
C VAL A 183 -18.02 38.39 3.10
N GLY A 184 -18.32 39.47 2.44
CA GLY A 184 -17.30 40.43 1.98
C GLY A 184 -16.32 39.86 0.95
N GLY A 185 -16.71 38.85 0.17
CA GLY A 185 -15.86 38.16 -0.80
C GLY A 185 -14.96 37.08 -0.22
N GLU A 186 -15.11 36.79 1.08
CA GLU A 186 -14.42 35.70 1.77
C GLU A 186 -15.39 34.57 2.05
N VAL A 187 -14.89 33.32 2.00
CA VAL A 187 -15.67 32.13 2.25
C VAL A 187 -15.27 31.52 3.60
N ALA A 188 -16.27 31.25 4.43
CA ALA A 188 -16.05 30.59 5.73
C ALA A 188 -15.73 29.12 5.51
N VAL A 189 -14.58 28.67 6.01
CA VAL A 189 -14.15 27.27 6.00
C VAL A 189 -13.72 26.82 7.40
N PHE A 190 -13.92 25.53 7.69
CA PHE A 190 -13.61 24.92 8.98
C PHE A 190 -12.62 23.77 8.78
N ARG A 191 -11.69 23.61 9.70
CA ARG A 191 -10.78 22.48 9.69
C ARG A 191 -11.48 21.25 10.25
N ARG A 192 -11.41 20.12 9.55
CA ARG A 192 -11.93 18.82 10.03
C ARG A 192 -11.05 18.30 11.16
N GLU A 193 -11.56 18.24 12.37
CA GLU A 193 -10.84 17.74 13.54
C GLU A 193 -11.20 16.30 13.88
N SER A 194 -12.35 15.82 13.42
CA SER A 194 -12.83 14.45 13.69
C SER A 194 -11.87 13.39 13.13
N ASN A 195 -11.78 12.25 13.80
CA ASN A 195 -10.96 11.11 13.35
C ASN A 195 -11.67 10.34 12.21
N ASP A 196 -11.96 11.03 11.13
CA ASP A 196 -12.71 10.56 9.96
C ASP A 196 -11.92 10.81 8.67
N ILE A 197 -12.55 10.49 7.52
CA ILE A 197 -11.99 10.84 6.20
C ILE A 197 -11.68 12.34 6.13
N TRP A 198 -10.60 12.68 5.42
CA TRP A 198 -10.17 14.06 5.20
C TRP A 198 -9.82 14.86 6.46
N LYS A 199 -9.52 14.19 7.59
CA LYS A 199 -9.03 14.86 8.80
C LYS A 199 -7.90 15.84 8.47
N GLY A 200 -7.96 17.03 9.06
CA GLY A 200 -6.97 18.10 8.88
C GLY A 200 -7.14 18.91 7.59
N LEU A 201 -8.07 18.55 6.70
CA LEU A 201 -8.45 19.38 5.56
C LEU A 201 -9.50 20.41 5.95
N TYR A 202 -9.68 21.42 5.11
CA TYR A 202 -10.68 22.45 5.28
C TYR A 202 -11.91 22.15 4.44
N GLU A 203 -13.09 22.46 4.99
CA GLU A 203 -14.38 22.29 4.33
C GLU A 203 -15.31 23.44 4.67
N PRO A 204 -16.35 23.73 3.84
CA PRO A 204 -17.45 24.60 4.23
C PRO A 204 -18.17 24.05 5.46
N PHE A 205 -19.10 24.81 6.04
CA PHE A 205 -19.85 24.38 7.22
C PHE A 205 -20.66 23.13 6.91
N LEU A 206 -20.39 22.05 7.62
CA LEU A 206 -21.12 20.78 7.50
C LEU A 206 -22.38 20.83 8.39
N ILE A 207 -23.55 20.57 7.78
CA ILE A 207 -24.84 20.57 8.45
C ILE A 207 -25.15 19.17 8.98
#